data_c7607ac7bb86bb6a3df5842b344093d3
#
_entry.id   c7607ac7bb86bb6a3df5842b344093d3
#
_cell.length_a   1.000
_cell.length_b   1.000
_cell.length_c   1.000
_cell.angle_alpha   90.00
_cell.angle_beta   90.00
_cell.angle_gamma   90.00
#
_symmetry.space_group_name_H-M   'P 1'
#
loop_
_entity.id
_entity.type
_entity.pdbx_description
1 polymer ?
#
loop_
_entity_poly.entity_id
_entity_poly.type
_entity_poly.pdbx_seq_one_letter_code
_entity_poly.pdbx_strand_id
1 'polypeptide(L)'
;MIEEVEKRVRRMLAGVRQAFRGVVGGMATDGPVSMAQGEGLAGESTPDLEMFQHYGLTSVPPAGSMMVVVPLGGKTSHGIIIGTEHGTYRLKNLKTGEVALYTDEGDSIVLGRGRVMTMTTKTLKIDAEDSVEINTKAMKVNASESITNDTPQVNMTHQLNVTEQISGQGGLSVEGGDGVKIRSNVDIEGAASVSQDVTIGSKSFIGHRHPETGSITDPPQ
;
A
#
# COMPACT_ATOMS: atom_id res chain seq x y z
N MET A 1 -59.76 1.20 -36.42
CA MET A 1 -58.99 -0.06 -36.07
C MET A 1 -57.50 0.27 -35.82
N ILE A 2 -56.77 0.86 -36.78
CA ILE A 2 -55.31 1.18 -36.59
C ILE A 2 -55.13 2.19 -35.45
N GLU A 3 -55.88 3.28 -35.41
CA GLU A 3 -55.80 4.29 -34.32
C GLU A 3 -56.09 3.72 -32.92
N GLU A 4 -56.96 2.74 -32.82
CA GLU A 4 -57.31 2.13 -31.54
C GLU A 4 -56.21 1.15 -31.07
N VAL A 5 -55.56 0.48 -32.01
CA VAL A 5 -54.38 -0.32 -31.75
C VAL A 5 -53.22 0.56 -31.30
N GLU A 6 -52.94 1.65 -32.00
CA GLU A 6 -51.93 2.64 -31.62
C GLU A 6 -52.19 3.23 -30.25
N LYS A 7 -53.43 3.54 -29.91
CA LYS A 7 -53.84 4.07 -28.61
C LYS A 7 -53.66 3.06 -27.49
N ARG A 8 -53.92 1.77 -27.75
CA ARG A 8 -53.63 0.67 -26.81
C ARG A 8 -52.14 0.46 -26.63
N VAL A 9 -51.38 0.42 -27.71
CA VAL A 9 -49.91 0.28 -27.66
C VAL A 9 -49.26 1.44 -26.87
N ARG A 10 -49.67 2.70 -27.15
CA ARG A 10 -49.21 3.86 -26.39
C ARG A 10 -49.57 3.76 -24.91
N ARG A 11 -50.76 3.30 -24.53
CA ARG A 11 -51.14 3.09 -23.13
C ARG A 11 -50.32 1.98 -22.46
N MET A 12 -50.06 0.88 -23.15
CA MET A 12 -49.20 -0.20 -22.65
C MET A 12 -47.76 0.28 -22.44
N LEU A 13 -47.20 1.01 -23.40
CA LEU A 13 -45.85 1.57 -23.31
C LEU A 13 -45.76 2.66 -22.26
N ALA A 14 -46.79 3.45 -22.05
CA ALA A 14 -46.82 4.47 -20.97
C ALA A 14 -46.86 3.86 -19.56
N GLY A 15 -47.29 2.58 -19.42
CA GLY A 15 -47.23 1.85 -18.15
C GLY A 15 -45.90 1.17 -17.87
N VAL A 16 -44.97 1.16 -18.85
CA VAL A 16 -43.62 0.56 -18.66
C VAL A 16 -42.67 1.64 -18.20
N ARG A 17 -42.24 1.55 -16.93
CA ARG A 17 -41.25 2.49 -16.40
C ARG A 17 -39.90 2.27 -17.03
N GLN A 18 -39.33 3.34 -17.56
CA GLN A 18 -37.97 3.33 -18.11
C GLN A 18 -36.92 3.54 -17.02
N ALA A 19 -35.64 3.35 -17.37
CA ALA A 19 -34.54 3.66 -16.48
C ALA A 19 -34.61 5.13 -16.00
N PHE A 20 -34.32 5.34 -14.73
CA PHE A 20 -34.41 6.67 -14.10
C PHE A 20 -33.24 6.89 -13.15
N ARG A 21 -33.03 8.15 -12.78
CA ARG A 21 -32.08 8.56 -11.75
C ARG A 21 -32.80 8.69 -10.40
N GLY A 22 -32.06 8.34 -9.34
CA GLY A 22 -32.47 8.57 -7.97
C GLY A 22 -31.29 8.96 -7.12
N VAL A 23 -31.53 9.08 -5.84
CA VAL A 23 -30.53 9.42 -4.80
C VAL A 23 -30.56 8.34 -3.74
N VAL A 24 -29.40 7.82 -3.37
CA VAL A 24 -29.25 6.84 -2.30
C VAL A 24 -29.49 7.52 -0.95
N GLY A 25 -30.41 6.99 -0.15
CA GLY A 25 -30.67 7.41 1.21
C GLY A 25 -30.00 6.52 2.25
N GLY A 26 -29.86 5.23 1.95
CA GLY A 26 -29.24 4.24 2.83
C GLY A 26 -28.92 2.94 2.10
N MET A 27 -28.05 2.15 2.70
CA MET A 27 -27.60 0.85 2.18
C MET A 27 -27.68 -0.23 3.26
N ALA A 28 -28.08 -1.45 2.87
CA ALA A 28 -27.92 -2.67 3.63
C ALA A 28 -26.99 -3.63 2.86
N THR A 29 -25.97 -4.13 3.54
CA THR A 29 -24.87 -4.91 2.90
C THR A 29 -24.63 -6.26 3.57
N ASP A 30 -25.48 -6.66 4.48
CA ASP A 30 -25.41 -7.91 5.23
C ASP A 30 -26.01 -9.12 4.50
N GLY A 31 -26.73 -8.87 3.39
CA GLY A 31 -27.31 -9.89 2.54
C GLY A 31 -26.41 -10.38 1.40
N PRO A 32 -26.82 -11.38 0.65
CA PRO A 32 -26.09 -11.90 -0.52
C PRO A 32 -26.00 -10.89 -1.66
N VAL A 33 -26.86 -9.88 -1.69
CA VAL A 33 -26.87 -8.74 -2.61
C VAL A 33 -27.04 -7.47 -1.77
N SER A 34 -26.27 -6.43 -2.09
CA SER A 34 -26.44 -5.14 -1.45
C SER A 34 -27.77 -4.51 -1.83
N MET A 35 -28.50 -4.01 -0.85
CA MET A 35 -29.80 -3.36 -1.03
C MET A 35 -29.67 -1.87 -0.76
N ALA A 36 -30.25 -1.04 -1.60
CA ALA A 36 -30.27 0.41 -1.43
C ALA A 36 -31.71 0.92 -1.29
N GLN A 37 -31.88 1.82 -0.35
CA GLN A 37 -33.08 2.65 -0.21
C GLN A 37 -32.78 4.06 -0.67
N GLY A 38 -33.76 4.75 -1.23
CA GLY A 38 -33.52 6.10 -1.68
C GLY A 38 -34.77 6.79 -2.22
N GLU A 39 -34.54 7.88 -2.90
CA GLU A 39 -35.58 8.67 -3.56
C GLU A 39 -35.40 8.65 -5.07
N GLY A 40 -36.48 8.41 -5.78
CA GLY A 40 -36.58 8.52 -7.23
C GLY A 40 -36.98 9.93 -7.67
N LEU A 41 -37.69 10.01 -8.81
CA LEU A 41 -38.20 11.26 -9.34
C LEU A 41 -39.33 11.82 -8.45
N ALA A 42 -39.31 13.15 -8.23
CA ALA A 42 -40.38 13.89 -7.54
C ALA A 42 -40.68 13.41 -6.10
N GLY A 43 -39.64 12.99 -5.35
CA GLY A 43 -39.80 12.54 -3.95
C GLY A 43 -40.41 11.16 -3.82
N GLU A 44 -40.44 10.36 -4.89
CA GLU A 44 -40.87 8.97 -4.83
C GLU A 44 -39.87 8.15 -4.02
N SER A 45 -40.31 7.61 -2.87
CA SER A 45 -39.49 6.66 -2.11
C SER A 45 -39.31 5.39 -2.92
N THR A 46 -38.06 4.97 -3.13
CA THR A 46 -37.73 3.67 -3.68
C THR A 46 -37.57 2.69 -2.53
N PRO A 47 -38.30 1.53 -2.55
CA PRO A 47 -38.04 0.47 -1.60
C PRO A 47 -36.65 -0.12 -1.81
N ASP A 48 -36.31 -1.13 -1.02
CA ASP A 48 -35.05 -1.87 -1.14
C ASP A 48 -34.82 -2.35 -2.59
N LEU A 49 -33.90 -1.71 -3.28
CA LEU A 49 -33.48 -2.04 -4.64
C LEU A 49 -32.15 -2.78 -4.61
N GLU A 50 -32.06 -3.85 -5.35
CA GLU A 50 -30.81 -4.60 -5.51
C GLU A 50 -29.75 -3.73 -6.21
N MET A 51 -28.53 -3.67 -5.62
CA MET A 51 -27.39 -3.02 -6.24
C MET A 51 -26.40 -4.05 -6.77
N PHE A 52 -26.40 -4.26 -8.10
CA PHE A 52 -25.45 -5.14 -8.74
C PHE A 52 -24.12 -4.45 -8.98
N GLN A 53 -23.05 -5.14 -8.63
CA GLN A 53 -21.67 -4.69 -8.82
C GLN A 53 -20.90 -5.70 -9.66
N HIS A 54 -19.82 -5.28 -10.28
CA HIS A 54 -18.97 -6.19 -11.03
C HIS A 54 -18.25 -7.16 -10.08
N TYR A 55 -18.16 -8.41 -10.46
CA TYR A 55 -17.44 -9.42 -9.69
C TYR A 55 -16.01 -8.95 -9.38
N GLY A 56 -15.60 -9.11 -8.13
CA GLY A 56 -14.30 -8.66 -7.65
C GLY A 56 -14.21 -7.18 -7.24
N LEU A 57 -15.32 -6.42 -7.37
CA LEU A 57 -15.42 -5.04 -6.91
C LEU A 57 -16.69 -4.88 -6.07
N THR A 58 -16.54 -4.41 -4.84
CA THR A 58 -17.68 -4.08 -3.97
C THR A 58 -17.47 -2.70 -3.35
N SER A 59 -18.55 -1.93 -3.26
CA SER A 59 -18.56 -0.60 -2.66
C SER A 59 -19.90 -0.32 -1.99
N VAL A 60 -19.88 0.57 -1.02
CA VAL A 60 -21.07 1.06 -0.32
C VAL A 60 -21.12 2.57 -0.56
N PRO A 61 -21.88 3.04 -1.56
CA PRO A 61 -21.97 4.46 -1.84
C PRO A 61 -22.59 5.21 -0.66
N PRO A 62 -22.02 6.34 -0.24
CA PRO A 62 -22.58 7.14 0.86
C PRO A 62 -23.94 7.74 0.49
N ALA A 63 -24.77 8.03 1.51
CA ALA A 63 -26.02 8.75 1.31
C ALA A 63 -25.81 10.05 0.54
N GLY A 64 -26.74 10.38 -0.35
CA GLY A 64 -26.59 11.49 -1.29
C GLY A 64 -25.94 11.12 -2.63
N SER A 65 -25.46 9.90 -2.78
CA SER A 65 -24.97 9.41 -4.08
C SER A 65 -26.10 9.34 -5.10
N MET A 66 -25.86 9.79 -6.30
CA MET A 66 -26.75 9.55 -7.43
C MET A 66 -26.74 8.06 -7.78
N MET A 67 -27.88 7.53 -8.16
CA MET A 67 -28.02 6.17 -8.65
C MET A 67 -28.77 6.10 -9.98
N VAL A 68 -28.46 5.11 -10.80
CA VAL A 68 -29.21 4.77 -12.00
C VAL A 68 -29.97 3.47 -11.76
N VAL A 69 -31.28 3.53 -11.84
CA VAL A 69 -32.18 2.41 -11.61
C VAL A 69 -32.75 1.92 -12.94
N VAL A 70 -32.66 0.62 -13.19
CA VAL A 70 -33.27 -0.06 -14.32
C VAL A 70 -34.43 -0.92 -13.80
N PRO A 71 -35.70 -0.54 -14.05
CA PRO A 71 -36.85 -1.34 -13.66
C PRO A 71 -36.96 -2.61 -14.48
N LEU A 72 -36.93 -3.77 -13.86
CA LEU A 72 -37.19 -5.04 -14.55
C LEU A 72 -38.68 -5.22 -14.77
N GLY A 73 -39.06 -5.59 -16.02
CA GLY A 73 -40.45 -5.71 -16.39
C GLY A 73 -41.27 -4.40 -16.28
N GLY A 74 -40.58 -3.25 -16.24
CA GLY A 74 -41.20 -1.95 -16.15
C GLY A 74 -41.78 -1.59 -14.79
N LYS A 75 -41.42 -2.29 -13.70
CA LYS A 75 -41.90 -2.07 -12.35
C LYS A 75 -40.78 -1.54 -11.44
N THR A 76 -41.00 -0.45 -10.73
CA THR A 76 -40.05 0.12 -9.77
C THR A 76 -39.71 -0.83 -8.62
N SER A 77 -40.68 -1.65 -8.17
CA SER A 77 -40.47 -2.63 -7.11
C SER A 77 -39.48 -3.74 -7.44
N HIS A 78 -39.11 -3.89 -8.71
CA HIS A 78 -38.08 -4.81 -9.20
C HIS A 78 -36.99 -4.06 -9.93
N GLY A 79 -36.60 -2.89 -9.40
CA GLY A 79 -35.50 -2.09 -9.97
C GLY A 79 -34.14 -2.63 -9.55
N ILE A 80 -33.19 -2.59 -10.49
CA ILE A 80 -31.78 -2.88 -10.21
C ILE A 80 -30.97 -1.60 -10.36
N ILE A 81 -30.11 -1.31 -9.39
CA ILE A 81 -29.13 -0.22 -9.45
C ILE A 81 -27.91 -0.75 -10.19
N ILE A 82 -27.58 -0.12 -11.31
CA ILE A 82 -26.46 -0.49 -12.19
C ILE A 82 -25.27 0.45 -12.11
N GLY A 83 -25.40 1.57 -11.42
CA GLY A 83 -24.32 2.55 -11.25
C GLY A 83 -24.68 3.59 -10.21
N THR A 84 -23.65 4.03 -9.51
CA THR A 84 -23.73 5.10 -8.52
C THR A 84 -22.58 6.08 -8.70
N GLU A 85 -22.79 7.34 -8.37
CA GLU A 85 -21.74 8.37 -8.40
C GLU A 85 -22.04 9.43 -7.34
N HIS A 86 -21.01 9.85 -6.58
CA HIS A 86 -21.13 10.96 -5.65
C HIS A 86 -20.39 12.20 -6.15
N GLY A 87 -21.12 13.26 -6.45
CA GLY A 87 -20.56 14.46 -7.10
C GLY A 87 -19.49 15.22 -6.28
N THR A 88 -19.49 15.06 -4.96
CA THR A 88 -18.48 15.66 -4.07
C THR A 88 -17.20 14.83 -4.01
N TYR A 89 -17.32 13.51 -3.82
CA TYR A 89 -16.19 12.64 -3.49
C TYR A 89 -15.48 12.06 -4.71
N ARG A 90 -16.13 12.02 -5.89
CA ARG A 90 -15.45 11.51 -7.08
C ARG A 90 -14.15 12.27 -7.36
N LEU A 91 -13.10 11.56 -7.71
CA LEU A 91 -11.86 12.16 -8.20
C LEU A 91 -12.13 12.89 -9.51
N LYS A 92 -11.84 14.21 -9.52
CA LYS A 92 -12.04 15.12 -10.65
C LYS A 92 -10.72 15.32 -11.38
N ASN A 93 -10.78 15.86 -12.61
CA ASN A 93 -9.62 16.26 -13.42
C ASN A 93 -8.67 15.10 -13.80
N LEU A 94 -9.15 13.85 -13.82
CA LEU A 94 -8.41 12.75 -14.42
C LEU A 94 -8.22 13.01 -15.92
N LYS A 95 -7.03 12.75 -16.43
CA LYS A 95 -6.72 12.83 -17.85
C LYS A 95 -7.32 11.64 -18.59
N THR A 96 -7.59 11.79 -19.86
CA THR A 96 -8.08 10.70 -20.71
C THR A 96 -7.21 9.45 -20.56
N GLY A 97 -7.83 8.32 -20.21
CA GLY A 97 -7.16 7.02 -20.00
C GLY A 97 -6.52 6.82 -18.63
N GLU A 98 -6.73 7.72 -17.66
CA GLU A 98 -6.43 7.48 -16.27
C GLU A 98 -7.61 6.80 -15.57
N VAL A 99 -7.31 5.98 -14.57
CA VAL A 99 -8.30 5.22 -13.78
C VAL A 99 -8.00 5.45 -12.30
N ALA A 100 -9.05 5.57 -11.48
CA ALA A 100 -8.89 5.71 -10.05
C ALA A 100 -9.92 4.89 -9.28
N LEU A 101 -9.49 4.30 -8.16
CA LEU A 101 -10.32 3.85 -7.05
C LEU A 101 -10.16 4.86 -5.91
N TYR A 102 -11.25 5.20 -5.24
CA TYR A 102 -11.23 6.24 -4.21
C TYR A 102 -12.33 6.02 -3.16
N THR A 103 -12.17 6.67 -2.02
CA THR A 103 -13.17 6.74 -0.95
C THR A 103 -13.56 8.19 -0.66
N ASP A 104 -14.59 8.38 0.13
CA ASP A 104 -15.04 9.68 0.62
C ASP A 104 -14.08 10.29 1.67
N GLU A 105 -13.22 9.48 2.29
CA GLU A 105 -12.19 9.93 3.24
C GLU A 105 -10.88 10.39 2.56
N GLY A 106 -10.78 10.25 1.22
CA GLY A 106 -9.64 10.71 0.44
C GLY A 106 -8.58 9.66 0.13
N ASP A 107 -8.80 8.40 0.52
CA ASP A 107 -7.94 7.32 0.06
C ASP A 107 -8.10 7.11 -1.43
N SER A 108 -7.01 6.83 -2.12
CA SER A 108 -7.06 6.59 -3.56
C SER A 108 -5.94 5.71 -4.09
N ILE A 109 -6.25 4.99 -5.17
CA ILE A 109 -5.29 4.34 -6.06
C ILE A 109 -5.52 4.90 -7.44
N VAL A 110 -4.53 5.61 -7.98
CA VAL A 110 -4.61 6.25 -9.29
C VAL A 110 -3.63 5.60 -10.26
N LEU A 111 -4.14 5.08 -11.37
CA LEU A 111 -3.36 4.63 -12.51
C LEU A 111 -3.21 5.80 -13.49
N GLY A 112 -2.13 6.55 -13.37
CA GLY A 112 -1.86 7.77 -14.10
C GLY A 112 -1.15 7.55 -15.44
N ARG A 113 -0.97 8.63 -16.17
CA ARG A 113 -0.18 8.64 -17.40
C ARG A 113 1.30 8.38 -17.12
N GLY A 114 2.02 7.85 -18.11
CA GLY A 114 3.43 7.48 -17.97
C GLY A 114 3.66 6.17 -17.18
N ARG A 115 2.62 5.35 -17.01
CA ARG A 115 2.66 4.07 -16.27
C ARG A 115 3.02 4.27 -14.79
N VAL A 116 2.49 5.33 -14.20
CA VAL A 116 2.68 5.65 -12.78
C VAL A 116 1.45 5.20 -12.01
N MET A 117 1.64 4.44 -10.95
CA MET A 117 0.62 4.13 -9.95
C MET A 117 0.91 4.94 -8.68
N THR A 118 -0.08 5.66 -8.21
CA THR A 118 0.00 6.40 -6.94
C THR A 118 -1.03 5.85 -5.97
N MET A 119 -0.59 5.51 -4.77
CA MET A 119 -1.46 5.12 -3.66
C MET A 119 -1.37 6.21 -2.59
N THR A 120 -2.51 6.73 -2.17
CA THR A 120 -2.63 7.73 -1.11
C THR A 120 -3.55 7.20 -0.03
N THR A 121 -3.06 7.08 1.19
CA THR A 121 -3.82 6.60 2.35
C THR A 121 -3.14 7.05 3.65
N LYS A 122 -3.87 7.07 4.74
CA LYS A 122 -3.32 7.32 6.08
C LYS A 122 -2.50 6.14 6.59
N THR A 123 -2.94 4.91 6.34
CA THR A 123 -2.26 3.70 6.80
C THR A 123 -2.35 2.62 5.74
N LEU A 124 -1.22 2.13 5.26
CA LEU A 124 -1.14 1.00 4.35
C LEU A 124 -0.73 -0.25 5.14
N LYS A 125 -1.55 -1.32 5.07
CA LYS A 125 -1.24 -2.65 5.58
C LYS A 125 -1.18 -3.64 4.42
N ILE A 126 -0.17 -4.48 4.42
CA ILE A 126 0.00 -5.54 3.43
C ILE A 126 0.18 -6.84 4.21
N ASP A 127 -0.81 -7.71 4.16
CA ASP A 127 -0.78 -9.03 4.77
C ASP A 127 -0.67 -10.07 3.64
N ALA A 128 0.48 -10.71 3.54
CA ALA A 128 0.75 -11.77 2.57
C ALA A 128 1.13 -13.05 3.32
N GLU A 129 0.47 -14.16 3.03
CA GLU A 129 0.70 -15.44 3.71
C GLU A 129 2.11 -15.96 3.44
N ASP A 130 2.57 -15.90 2.19
CA ASP A 130 3.85 -16.49 1.79
C ASP A 130 4.96 -15.43 1.61
N SER A 131 4.76 -14.42 0.76
CA SER A 131 5.83 -13.50 0.42
C SER A 131 5.34 -12.15 -0.13
N VAL A 132 6.17 -11.14 0.02
CA VAL A 132 6.09 -9.87 -0.71
C VAL A 132 7.38 -9.69 -1.49
N GLU A 133 7.31 -9.62 -2.82
CA GLU A 133 8.45 -9.43 -3.70
C GLU A 133 8.38 -8.06 -4.40
N ILE A 134 9.47 -7.29 -4.34
CA ILE A 134 9.58 -5.97 -4.97
C ILE A 134 10.77 -5.95 -5.92
N ASN A 135 10.49 -6.00 -7.22
CA ASN A 135 11.50 -5.93 -8.28
C ASN A 135 11.59 -4.51 -8.82
N THR A 136 12.65 -3.79 -8.50
CA THR A 136 12.86 -2.40 -8.93
C THR A 136 14.34 -2.08 -9.12
N LYS A 137 14.64 -1.06 -9.92
CA LYS A 137 15.99 -0.49 -10.04
C LYS A 137 16.39 0.33 -8.81
N ALA A 138 15.44 0.95 -8.15
CA ALA A 138 15.69 1.76 -6.96
C ALA A 138 14.48 1.74 -6.05
N MET A 139 14.71 1.56 -4.76
CA MET A 139 13.71 1.68 -3.71
C MET A 139 14.11 2.80 -2.76
N LYS A 140 13.18 3.70 -2.45
CA LYS A 140 13.38 4.75 -1.46
C LYS A 140 12.30 4.66 -0.39
N VAL A 141 12.72 4.57 0.86
CA VAL A 141 11.83 4.61 2.03
C VAL A 141 12.18 5.85 2.84
N ASN A 142 11.20 6.72 3.07
CA ASN A 142 11.33 7.87 3.96
C ASN A 142 10.40 7.63 5.15
N ALA A 143 10.96 7.31 6.29
CA ALA A 143 10.25 7.18 7.56
C ALA A 143 10.77 8.26 8.51
N SER A 144 9.87 9.07 9.06
CA SER A 144 10.25 10.16 9.98
C SER A 144 10.57 9.69 11.38
N GLU A 145 10.13 8.48 11.76
CA GLU A 145 10.33 7.96 13.11
C GLU A 145 11.22 6.72 13.10
N SER A 146 10.82 5.63 12.43
CA SER A 146 11.57 4.38 12.46
C SER A 146 11.26 3.48 11.26
N ILE A 147 12.18 2.57 10.97
CA ILE A 147 11.97 1.38 10.15
C ILE A 147 12.32 0.19 11.02
N THR A 148 11.37 -0.72 11.24
CA THR A 148 11.57 -1.94 12.00
C THR A 148 11.54 -3.15 11.07
N ASN A 149 12.61 -3.96 11.11
CA ASN A 149 12.66 -5.25 10.45
C ASN A 149 12.63 -6.33 11.54
N ASP A 150 11.46 -6.87 11.83
CA ASP A 150 11.28 -7.96 12.79
C ASP A 150 11.38 -9.29 12.03
N THR A 151 12.57 -9.83 11.95
CA THR A 151 12.90 -11.04 11.19
C THR A 151 14.15 -11.71 11.79
N PRO A 152 14.26 -13.05 11.78
CA PRO A 152 15.47 -13.76 12.19
C PRO A 152 16.71 -13.35 11.40
N GLN A 153 16.58 -12.91 10.14
CA GLN A 153 17.72 -12.58 9.30
C GLN A 153 17.38 -11.48 8.29
N VAL A 154 18.31 -10.53 8.14
CA VAL A 154 18.32 -9.52 7.05
C VAL A 154 19.56 -9.75 6.20
N ASN A 155 19.40 -10.08 4.92
CA ASN A 155 20.50 -10.27 3.98
C ASN A 155 20.71 -9.01 3.14
N MET A 156 21.94 -8.46 3.18
CA MET A 156 22.39 -7.41 2.28
C MET A 156 23.55 -7.94 1.43
N THR A 157 23.31 -8.17 0.15
CA THR A 157 24.26 -8.83 -0.73
C THR A 157 25.37 -7.89 -1.25
N HIS A 158 25.23 -6.59 -1.06
CA HIS A 158 26.17 -5.57 -1.48
C HIS A 158 26.55 -4.65 -0.32
N GLN A 159 26.69 -3.37 -0.53
CA GLN A 159 27.17 -2.41 0.45
C GLN A 159 26.03 -1.90 1.35
N LEU A 160 26.33 -1.76 2.64
CA LEU A 160 25.50 -1.02 3.60
C LEU A 160 26.25 0.29 3.97
N ASN A 161 25.66 1.43 3.66
CA ASN A 161 26.14 2.73 4.07
C ASN A 161 25.28 3.25 5.22
N VAL A 162 25.91 3.50 6.36
CA VAL A 162 25.27 4.08 7.55
C VAL A 162 25.98 5.39 7.88
N THR A 163 25.25 6.48 7.95
CA THR A 163 25.82 7.82 8.19
C THR A 163 25.95 8.16 9.67
N GLU A 164 25.25 7.44 10.53
CA GLU A 164 25.26 7.66 11.97
C GLU A 164 25.78 6.42 12.72
N GLN A 165 25.33 6.18 13.93
CA GLN A 165 25.80 5.10 14.79
C GLN A 165 25.21 3.74 14.38
N ILE A 166 26.02 2.70 14.42
CA ILE A 166 25.59 1.30 14.41
C ILE A 166 25.66 0.78 15.85
N SER A 167 24.53 0.33 16.39
CA SER A 167 24.47 -0.33 17.69
C SER A 167 24.07 -1.78 17.51
N GLY A 168 24.89 -2.70 18.01
CA GLY A 168 24.65 -4.14 17.97
C GLY A 168 24.71 -4.72 19.39
N GLN A 169 23.61 -5.27 19.90
CA GLN A 169 23.55 -5.89 21.23
C GLN A 169 24.04 -7.33 21.23
N GLY A 170 23.99 -8.02 20.12
CA GLY A 170 24.41 -9.42 19.96
C GLY A 170 25.87 -9.59 19.51
N GLY A 171 26.61 -8.50 19.35
CA GLY A 171 27.98 -8.53 18.85
C GLY A 171 28.08 -8.26 17.34
N LEU A 172 29.32 -8.24 16.85
CA LEU A 172 29.68 -8.07 15.45
C LEU A 172 30.68 -9.17 15.05
N SER A 173 30.32 -10.00 14.07
CA SER A 173 31.24 -10.94 13.42
C SER A 173 31.49 -10.47 12.00
N VAL A 174 32.76 -10.40 11.59
CA VAL A 174 33.18 -10.08 10.22
C VAL A 174 34.14 -11.17 9.77
N GLU A 175 33.74 -11.91 8.75
CA GLU A 175 34.49 -13.03 8.19
C GLU A 175 34.76 -12.82 6.70
N GLY A 176 35.99 -13.11 6.27
CA GLY A 176 36.39 -13.03 4.85
C GLY A 176 36.68 -11.62 4.39
N GLY A 177 36.90 -11.48 3.05
CA GLY A 177 37.27 -10.23 2.42
C GLY A 177 38.62 -9.64 2.87
N ASP A 178 38.80 -8.35 2.70
CA ASP A 178 40.03 -7.62 3.06
C ASP A 178 40.12 -7.21 4.54
N GLY A 179 39.24 -7.74 5.39
CA GLY A 179 39.17 -7.43 6.82
C GLY A 179 38.43 -6.12 7.13
N VAL A 180 38.64 -5.62 8.36
CA VAL A 180 38.01 -4.40 8.86
C VAL A 180 39.01 -3.26 8.89
N LYS A 181 38.68 -2.12 8.26
CA LYS A 181 39.45 -0.87 8.36
C LYS A 181 38.70 0.13 9.23
N ILE A 182 39.32 0.49 10.36
CA ILE A 182 38.81 1.54 11.25
C ILE A 182 39.72 2.75 11.14
N ARG A 183 39.18 3.90 10.72
CA ARG A 183 39.91 5.19 10.59
C ARG A 183 39.50 6.15 11.73
N SER A 184 39.25 5.60 12.89
CA SER A 184 38.85 6.34 14.09
C SER A 184 39.47 5.67 15.32
N ASN A 185 39.24 6.22 16.50
CA ASN A 185 39.64 5.59 17.74
C ASN A 185 38.84 4.30 17.95
N VAL A 186 39.50 3.31 18.57
CA VAL A 186 38.88 2.07 19.04
C VAL A 186 39.03 2.05 20.55
N ASP A 187 37.94 2.00 21.27
CA ASP A 187 37.89 1.81 22.71
C ASP A 187 37.39 0.39 22.99
N ILE A 188 38.12 -0.37 23.80
CA ILE A 188 37.86 -1.76 24.13
C ILE A 188 37.74 -1.89 25.62
N GLU A 189 36.53 -1.97 26.17
CA GLU A 189 36.28 -2.17 27.61
C GLU A 189 36.42 -3.63 28.05
N GLY A 190 36.87 -4.53 27.19
CA GLY A 190 37.06 -5.93 27.44
C GLY A 190 38.45 -6.44 27.06
N ALA A 191 38.59 -7.72 26.89
CA ALA A 191 39.84 -8.33 26.42
C ALA A 191 39.92 -8.32 24.90
N ALA A 192 41.09 -8.02 24.34
CA ALA A 192 41.38 -8.21 22.93
C ALA A 192 42.27 -9.45 22.77
N SER A 193 41.85 -10.38 21.91
CA SER A 193 42.63 -11.55 21.52
C SER A 193 43.06 -11.44 20.07
N VAL A 194 44.36 -11.53 19.83
CA VAL A 194 44.93 -11.44 18.49
C VAL A 194 45.71 -12.70 18.23
N SER A 195 45.32 -13.51 17.22
CA SER A 195 45.91 -14.80 16.94
C SER A 195 47.27 -14.76 16.21
N GLN A 196 47.62 -13.58 15.65
CA GLN A 196 48.87 -13.38 14.97
C GLN A 196 49.65 -12.23 15.63
N ASP A 197 50.04 -11.21 14.88
CA ASP A 197 50.81 -10.10 15.42
C ASP A 197 50.02 -8.77 15.39
N VAL A 198 50.31 -7.92 16.33
CA VAL A 198 49.85 -6.52 16.36
C VAL A 198 50.99 -5.61 15.91
N THR A 199 50.79 -4.91 14.78
CA THR A 199 51.77 -3.96 14.29
C THR A 199 51.37 -2.52 14.68
N ILE A 200 52.21 -1.82 15.41
CA ILE A 200 52.04 -0.39 15.79
C ILE A 200 53.03 0.44 14.99
N GLY A 201 52.56 1.20 14.01
CA GLY A 201 53.44 1.85 13.03
C GLY A 201 54.15 0.80 12.18
N SER A 202 55.48 0.72 12.27
CA SER A 202 56.32 -0.27 11.60
C SER A 202 56.88 -1.34 12.54
N LYS A 203 56.45 -1.39 13.79
CA LYS A 203 56.96 -2.31 14.83
C LYS A 203 56.00 -3.41 15.12
N SER A 204 56.46 -4.63 15.06
CA SER A 204 55.76 -5.85 15.49
C SER A 204 55.73 -5.90 17.04
N PHE A 205 54.56 -6.22 17.62
CA PHE A 205 54.42 -6.42 19.04
C PHE A 205 55.17 -7.69 19.52
N ILE A 206 55.07 -8.73 18.75
CA ILE A 206 55.72 -10.02 19.08
C ILE A 206 57.24 -9.94 18.80
N GLY A 207 57.64 -9.25 17.76
CA GLY A 207 59.03 -9.25 17.32
C GLY A 207 59.90 -8.05 17.79
N HIS A 208 59.36 -7.09 18.57
CA HIS A 208 60.10 -5.92 18.96
C HIS A 208 61.14 -6.26 20.06
N ARG A 209 62.25 -5.51 20.05
CA ARG A 209 63.34 -5.63 21.02
C ARG A 209 63.70 -4.27 21.58
N HIS A 210 64.17 -4.25 22.82
CA HIS A 210 64.68 -3.05 23.46
C HIS A 210 66.19 -3.08 23.53
N PRO A 211 66.87 -1.99 23.14
CA PRO A 211 68.32 -1.88 23.36
C PRO A 211 68.59 -1.68 24.83
N GLU A 212 69.44 -2.53 25.39
CA GLU A 212 69.98 -2.38 26.75
C GLU A 212 71.51 -2.13 26.68
N THR A 213 72.08 -1.64 27.80
CA THR A 213 73.52 -1.39 27.85
C THR A 213 74.30 -2.71 27.78
N GLY A 214 74.82 -3.06 26.58
CA GLY A 214 75.61 -4.25 26.32
C GLY A 214 74.84 -5.49 25.81
N SER A 215 73.51 -5.45 25.71
CA SER A 215 72.73 -6.54 25.13
C SER A 215 71.41 -6.06 24.50
N ILE A 216 70.68 -6.93 23.87
CA ILE A 216 69.32 -6.69 23.37
C ILE A 216 68.39 -7.68 24.08
N THR A 217 67.25 -7.19 24.61
CA THR A 217 66.25 -8.08 25.25
C THR A 217 65.63 -9.03 24.24
N ASP A 218 65.24 -10.21 24.71
CA ASP A 218 64.43 -11.12 23.92
C ASP A 218 63.02 -10.53 23.70
N PRO A 219 62.32 -10.94 22.62
CA PRO A 219 60.92 -10.57 22.42
C PRO A 219 60.05 -10.97 23.62
N PRO A 220 58.93 -10.29 23.86
CA PRO A 220 57.96 -10.71 24.87
C PRO A 220 57.47 -12.14 24.58
N GLN A 221 57.39 -12.97 25.60
CA GLN A 221 56.91 -14.35 25.53
C GLN A 221 55.41 -14.42 25.72
#